data_8805149c7a3cea85c194a5bdb046b054
#
_entry.id   8805149c7a3cea85c194a5bdb046b054
#
_cell.length_a   1.000
_cell.length_b   1.000
_cell.length_c   1.000
_cell.angle_alpha   90.00
_cell.angle_beta   90.00
_cell.angle_gamma   90.00
#
_symmetry.space_group_name_H-M   'P 1'
#
loop_
_entity.id
_entity.type
_entity.pdbx_description
1 polymer ?
#
loop_
_entity_poly.entity_id
_entity_poly.type
_entity_poly.pdbx_seq_one_letter_code
_entity_poly.pdbx_strand_id
1 'polypeptide(L)'
;MILKRGTLASFLTAFLMAASVQAQDLPEGAGKALVTKVCTVCHEVTRITSKKRTKEEWSDTVDKMAARGAMATDEEFESIVTYLAKNFAKDQAPDKSN
;
A
#
# COMPACT_ATOMS: atom_id res chain seq x y z
N MET A 1 -46.11 -44.57 6.85
CA MET A 1 -45.59 -44.21 6.71
C MET A 1 -44.77 -43.53 6.09
N ILE A 2 -44.34 -42.73 6.12
CA ILE A 2 -43.74 -42.08 5.44
C ILE A 2 -42.82 -41.37 5.69
N LEU A 3 -42.25 -41.22 5.78
CA LEU A 3 -41.44 -40.53 5.93
C LEU A 3 -40.79 -39.76 5.36
N LYS A 4 -40.63 -38.94 5.32
CA LYS A 4 -40.12 -38.13 4.78
C LYS A 4 -39.07 -37.69 5.07
N ARG A 5 -38.46 -37.48 4.97
CA ARG A 5 -37.50 -37.10 5.10
C ARG A 5 -37.01 -36.18 4.72
N GLY A 6 -36.72 -35.40 5.02
CA GLY A 6 -36.39 -34.35 4.72
C GLY A 6 -35.07 -34.24 4.47
N THR A 7 -34.77 -34.02 3.65
CA THR A 7 -33.61 -33.94 3.31
C THR A 7 -33.12 -32.75 3.46
N LEU A 8 -32.51 -32.45 4.29
CA LEU A 8 -31.97 -31.35 4.39
C LEU A 8 -30.98 -31.07 3.60
N ALA A 9 -30.98 -30.41 2.87
CA ALA A 9 -30.07 -29.99 2.05
C ALA A 9 -29.29 -29.09 2.68
N SER A 10 -28.41 -29.38 3.20
CA SER A 10 -27.66 -28.50 3.77
C SER A 10 -26.91 -27.83 2.87
N PHE A 11 -27.04 -26.66 2.73
CA PHE A 11 -26.35 -26.00 1.87
C PHE A 11 -25.25 -25.45 2.47
N LEU A 12 -24.19 -25.90 2.46
CA LEU A 12 -23.11 -25.41 2.75
C LEU A 12 -22.73 -24.42 1.90
N THR A 13 -23.02 -23.31 2.12
CA THR A 13 -22.63 -22.30 1.35
C THR A 13 -21.26 -22.07 1.66
N ALA A 14 -20.42 -22.47 1.03
CA ALA A 14 -19.10 -22.22 1.20
C ALA A 14 -18.86 -20.87 0.92
N PHE A 15 -18.69 -20.01 1.83
CA PHE A 15 -18.50 -18.73 1.58
C PHE A 15 -17.14 -18.53 1.34
N LEU A 16 -16.68 -18.45 0.30
CA LEU A 16 -15.45 -18.16 -0.02
C LEU A 16 -15.12 -16.85 0.13
N MET A 17 -14.62 -16.38 1.10
CA MET A 17 -14.21 -15.15 1.19
C MET A 17 -12.98 -15.00 0.55
N ALA A 18 -12.89 -14.48 -0.37
CA ALA A 18 -11.74 -14.23 -1.06
C ALA A 18 -11.00 -13.26 -0.33
N ALA A 19 -10.16 -13.57 0.33
CA ALA A 19 -9.43 -12.66 1.02
C ALA A 19 -8.62 -11.96 0.11
N SER A 20 -8.83 -10.81 -0.06
CA SER A 20 -8.08 -10.16 -0.93
C SER A 20 -6.89 -9.89 -0.25
N VAL A 21 -5.92 -10.28 -0.54
CA VAL A 21 -4.79 -10.01 -0.01
C VAL A 21 -4.26 -8.83 -0.41
N GLN A 22 -4.40 -7.86 0.18
CA GLN A 22 -3.87 -6.73 -0.21
C GLN A 22 -2.70 -6.67 0.49
N ALA A 23 -1.85 -7.19 0.33
CA ALA A 23 -0.74 -7.22 1.00
C ALA A 23 -0.19 -6.04 1.31
N GLN A 24 -0.15 -5.14 0.81
CA GLN A 24 0.47 -4.08 1.09
C GLN A 24 -0.19 -3.00 0.92
N ASP A 25 -1.10 -2.70 1.57
CA ASP A 25 -1.73 -1.51 1.41
C ASP A 25 -0.92 -0.40 1.90
N LEU A 26 -0.85 0.61 1.23
CA LEU A 26 -0.22 1.83 1.68
C LEU A 26 -1.20 2.60 2.55
N PRO A 27 -0.70 3.31 3.54
CA PRO A 27 -1.59 4.10 4.38
C PRO A 27 -2.39 5.11 3.58
N GLU A 28 -3.59 5.36 4.00
CA GLU A 28 -4.41 6.33 3.32
C GLU A 28 -3.86 7.72 3.52
N GLY A 29 -4.10 8.58 2.59
CA GLY A 29 -3.66 9.94 2.72
C GLY A 29 -3.29 10.54 1.40
N ALA A 30 -3.00 11.81 1.43
CA ALA A 30 -2.62 12.49 0.22
C ALA A 30 -1.33 11.90 -0.28
N GLY A 31 -1.25 11.58 -1.50
CA GLY A 31 -0.06 10.99 -2.08
C GLY A 31 -0.14 9.51 -2.29
N LYS A 32 -1.08 8.82 -1.64
CA LYS A 32 -1.15 7.39 -1.80
C LYS A 32 -1.37 7.00 -3.26
N ALA A 33 -2.28 7.69 -3.92
CA ALA A 33 -2.58 7.35 -5.29
C ALA A 33 -1.39 7.62 -6.20
N LEU A 34 -0.62 8.66 -5.89
CA LEU A 34 0.54 8.96 -6.69
C LEU A 34 1.61 7.92 -6.50
N VAL A 35 1.84 7.49 -5.28
CA VAL A 35 2.84 6.47 -5.03
C VAL A 35 2.45 5.20 -5.78
N THR A 36 1.18 4.85 -5.70
CA THR A 36 0.74 3.66 -6.38
C THR A 36 0.92 3.79 -7.88
N LYS A 37 0.52 4.92 -8.43
CA LYS A 37 0.59 5.08 -9.84
C LYS A 37 2.00 5.19 -10.37
N VAL A 38 2.87 5.86 -9.69
CA VAL A 38 4.18 6.17 -10.22
C VAL A 38 5.20 5.10 -9.85
N CYS A 39 5.15 4.64 -8.63
CA CYS A 39 6.20 3.78 -8.14
C CYS A 39 5.97 2.30 -8.41
N THR A 40 4.75 1.87 -8.53
CA THR A 40 4.54 0.45 -8.68
C THR A 40 4.60 0.00 -10.14
N VAL A 41 4.95 0.88 -11.03
CA VAL A 41 5.13 0.49 -12.40
C VAL A 41 6.30 -0.47 -12.51
N CYS A 42 7.34 -0.25 -11.75
CA CYS A 42 8.52 -1.09 -11.81
C CYS A 42 8.74 -1.96 -10.61
N HIS A 43 8.15 -1.64 -9.50
CA HIS A 43 8.41 -2.36 -8.26
C HIS A 43 7.13 -2.74 -7.59
N GLU A 44 7.21 -3.72 -6.76
CA GLU A 44 6.09 -3.99 -5.93
C GLU A 44 6.11 -3.08 -4.77
N VAL A 45 4.96 -2.81 -4.23
CA VAL A 45 4.87 -1.85 -3.16
C VAL A 45 5.66 -2.25 -1.92
N THR A 46 5.95 -3.52 -1.74
CA THR A 46 6.73 -3.91 -0.59
C THR A 46 8.12 -3.34 -0.63
N ARG A 47 8.61 -2.98 -1.83
CA ARG A 47 9.90 -2.38 -1.88
C ARG A 47 9.86 -1.06 -1.21
N ILE A 48 8.73 -0.43 -1.12
CA ILE A 48 8.59 0.85 -0.49
C ILE A 48 8.28 0.69 0.96
N THR A 49 7.31 -0.14 1.28
CA THR A 49 6.83 -0.21 2.64
C THR A 49 7.84 -0.84 3.58
N SER A 50 8.82 -1.54 3.05
CA SER A 50 9.81 -2.15 3.90
C SER A 50 10.96 -1.22 4.24
N LYS A 51 10.91 0.01 3.78
CA LYS A 51 11.99 0.93 4.06
C LYS A 51 11.55 2.05 4.95
N LYS A 52 12.46 2.55 5.76
CA LYS A 52 12.18 3.71 6.57
C LYS A 52 13.33 4.65 6.32
N ARG A 53 13.02 5.86 5.98
CA ARG A 53 14.05 6.82 5.61
C ARG A 53 13.69 8.19 6.11
N THR A 54 14.67 9.02 6.26
CA THR A 54 14.38 10.42 6.58
C THR A 54 13.82 11.09 5.35
N LYS A 55 13.32 12.29 5.50
CA LYS A 55 12.77 12.99 4.37
C LYS A 55 13.84 13.21 3.30
N GLU A 56 15.04 13.55 3.71
CA GLU A 56 16.10 13.75 2.75
C GLU A 56 16.42 12.47 2.01
N GLU A 57 16.41 11.38 2.74
CA GLU A 57 16.70 10.10 2.09
C GLU A 57 15.60 9.72 1.13
N TRP A 58 14.35 10.03 1.48
CA TRP A 58 13.26 9.75 0.56
C TRP A 58 13.38 10.63 -0.69
N SER A 59 13.78 11.89 -0.49
CA SER A 59 13.95 12.78 -1.62
C SER A 59 15.02 12.24 -2.56
N ASP A 60 16.14 11.78 -2.00
CA ASP A 60 17.17 11.21 -2.83
C ASP A 60 16.70 9.96 -3.53
N THR A 61 15.93 9.14 -2.85
CA THR A 61 15.42 7.92 -3.44
C THR A 61 14.49 8.24 -4.61
N VAL A 62 13.63 9.21 -4.43
CA VAL A 62 12.68 9.59 -5.47
C VAL A 62 13.44 10.19 -6.65
N ASP A 63 14.48 10.97 -6.39
CA ASP A 63 15.29 11.51 -7.47
C ASP A 63 15.93 10.40 -8.28
N LYS A 64 16.39 9.35 -7.61
CA LYS A 64 16.99 8.25 -8.32
C LYS A 64 15.97 7.51 -9.15
N MET A 65 14.74 7.42 -8.66
CA MET A 65 13.71 6.74 -9.44
C MET A 65 13.35 7.58 -10.64
N ALA A 66 13.30 8.91 -10.48
CA ALA A 66 13.02 9.78 -11.61
C ALA A 66 14.11 9.62 -12.66
N ALA A 67 15.35 9.51 -12.22
CA ALA A 67 16.44 9.35 -13.16
C ALA A 67 16.37 8.00 -13.88
N ARG A 68 15.67 7.05 -13.30
CA ARG A 68 15.55 5.76 -13.94
C ARG A 68 14.27 5.59 -14.71
N GLY A 69 13.52 6.65 -14.84
CA GLY A 69 12.35 6.59 -15.69
C GLY A 69 11.00 6.77 -15.03
N ALA A 70 10.95 6.94 -13.74
CA ALA A 70 9.66 7.20 -13.12
C ALA A 70 9.14 8.51 -13.64
N MET A 71 7.87 8.56 -13.98
CA MET A 71 7.33 9.73 -14.60
C MET A 71 6.30 10.42 -13.75
N ALA A 72 6.55 11.63 -13.44
CA ALA A 72 5.63 12.45 -12.67
C ALA A 72 6.07 13.90 -12.83
N THR A 73 5.23 14.80 -12.49
CA THR A 73 5.63 16.20 -12.50
C THR A 73 6.43 16.48 -11.24
N ASP A 74 7.08 17.61 -11.21
CA ASP A 74 7.85 17.97 -10.03
C ASP A 74 6.95 18.08 -8.82
N GLU A 75 5.76 18.62 -8.97
CA GLU A 75 4.86 18.72 -7.86
C GLU A 75 4.40 17.37 -7.39
N GLU A 76 4.23 16.46 -8.33
CA GLU A 76 3.82 15.12 -7.95
C GLU A 76 4.94 14.41 -7.22
N PHE A 77 6.18 14.60 -7.66
CA PHE A 77 7.30 14.00 -6.96
C PHE A 77 7.40 14.58 -5.55
N GLU A 78 7.13 15.87 -5.39
CA GLU A 78 7.17 16.42 -4.08
C GLU A 78 6.09 15.86 -3.20
N SER A 79 4.91 15.65 -3.73
CA SER A 79 3.83 15.03 -2.96
C SER A 79 4.20 13.61 -2.57
N ILE A 80 4.88 12.91 -3.45
CA ILE A 80 5.31 11.56 -3.16
C ILE A 80 6.33 11.57 -2.01
N VAL A 81 7.28 12.47 -2.05
CA VAL A 81 8.28 12.56 -0.99
C VAL A 81 7.59 12.88 0.34
N THR A 82 6.66 13.81 0.31
CA THR A 82 5.95 14.19 1.52
C THR A 82 5.19 12.99 2.09
N TYR A 83 4.52 12.24 1.23
CA TYR A 83 3.78 11.08 1.68
C TYR A 83 4.72 10.03 2.28
N LEU A 84 5.83 9.77 1.62
CA LEU A 84 6.75 8.75 2.09
C LEU A 84 7.42 9.18 3.39
N ALA A 85 7.76 10.45 3.49
CA ALA A 85 8.39 10.93 4.71
C ALA A 85 7.42 10.91 5.87
N LYS A 86 6.14 11.04 5.58
CA LYS A 86 5.20 11.01 6.66
C LYS A 86 4.88 9.61 7.10
N ASN A 87 4.78 8.70 6.20
CA ASN A 87 4.32 7.37 6.52
C ASN A 87 5.43 6.35 6.74
N PHE A 88 6.60 6.62 6.24
CA PHE A 88 7.70 5.67 6.36
C PHE A 88 8.96 6.39 6.84
N ALA A 89 8.81 7.13 7.89
CA ALA A 89 9.91 7.89 8.43
C ALA A 89 10.82 7.02 9.24
N LYS A 90 12.11 7.27 9.09
CA LYS A 90 13.06 6.49 9.78
C LYS A 90 12.96 6.57 11.24
N ASP A 91 12.82 7.66 11.80
CA ASP A 91 12.73 7.78 13.17
C ASP A 91 11.37 8.07 13.57
N GLN A 92 10.37 7.43 13.07
CA GLN A 92 9.10 7.77 13.38
C GLN A 92 8.84 7.20 14.68
N ALA A 93 9.08 7.84 15.64
CA ALA A 93 8.86 7.38 16.90
C ALA A 93 7.45 7.33 17.11
N PRO A 94 7.00 6.52 17.74
CA PRO A 94 5.65 6.42 17.88
C PRO A 94 5.20 7.58 18.54
N ASP A 95 4.87 8.22 18.41
CA ASP A 95 4.30 9.15 18.94
C ASP A 95 4.83 10.07 19.53
N LYS A 96 5.34 10.48 19.43
CA LYS A 96 5.81 11.38 19.92
C LYS A 96 5.10 12.36 19.86
N SER A 97 4.36 12.55 19.72
CA SER A 97 3.53 13.46 19.54
C SER A 97 3.48 14.07 20.31
N ASN A 98 3.70 14.24 20.59
CA ASN A 98 3.43 14.79 21.18
C ASN A 98 3.34 15.19 21.27
#